data_1d6ef059b0e1879a2a9d21a8284b3fee
#
_entry.id   1d6ef059b0e1879a2a9d21a8284b3fee
#
_cell.length_a   1.000
_cell.length_b   1.000
_cell.length_c   1.000
_cell.angle_alpha   90.00
_cell.angle_beta   90.00
_cell.angle_gamma   90.00
#
_symmetry.space_group_name_H-M   'P 1'
#
loop_
_entity.id
_entity.type
_entity.pdbx_description
1 polymer ?
#
loop_
_entity_poly.entity_id
_entity_poly.type
_entity_poly.pdbx_seq_one_letter_code
_entity_poly.pdbx_strand_id
1 'polypeptide(L)'
;MSAEGKRFAVAQLDEIPPTPCPCGQARRAFKEPWNTLASVHLTDISVDSKLHYHGKMTEIYIVLEGEGWLEADGERIPLKPMTTVMIRPGCRHRAVGNLRIINVPMPPFDPADEFEV
;
A
#
# COMPACT_ATOMS: atom_id res chain seq x y z
N MET A 1 -11.93 -18.45 14.96
CA MET A 1 -11.71 -17.96 14.08
C MET A 1 -12.69 -17.66 13.11
N SER A 2 -12.72 -16.69 12.92
CA SER A 2 -13.70 -16.10 12.20
C SER A 2 -13.85 -16.51 10.80
N ALA A 3 -12.80 -16.84 10.11
CA ALA A 3 -12.91 -17.23 8.73
C ALA A 3 -13.34 -18.67 8.53
N GLU A 4 -13.33 -19.47 9.60
CA GLU A 4 -13.79 -20.83 9.48
C GLU A 4 -15.25 -20.88 9.10
N GLY A 5 -15.57 -21.65 8.07
CA GLY A 5 -16.91 -21.77 7.55
C GLY A 5 -17.39 -20.62 6.70
N LYS A 6 -16.62 -19.56 6.55
CA LYS A 6 -16.93 -18.43 5.69
C LYS A 6 -15.91 -18.30 4.57
N ARG A 7 -16.39 -17.97 3.37
CA ARG A 7 -15.55 -17.79 2.20
C ARG A 7 -15.36 -16.32 1.85
N PHE A 8 -15.70 -15.43 2.77
CA PHE A 8 -15.53 -14.00 2.56
C PHE A 8 -15.17 -13.32 3.87
N ALA A 9 -14.53 -12.17 3.74
CA ALA A 9 -14.26 -11.25 4.85
C ALA A 9 -14.61 -9.84 4.39
N VAL A 10 -15.07 -9.01 5.32
CA VAL A 10 -15.50 -7.64 5.03
C VAL A 10 -14.81 -6.69 5.98
N ALA A 11 -14.37 -5.55 5.45
CA ALA A 11 -13.83 -4.47 6.25
C ALA A 11 -14.34 -3.14 5.70
N GLN A 12 -14.58 -2.21 6.61
CA GLN A 12 -14.89 -0.82 6.26
C GLN A 12 -13.61 -0.02 6.52
N LEU A 13 -12.89 0.30 5.46
CA LEU A 13 -11.53 0.84 5.57
C LEU A 13 -11.47 2.13 6.37
N ASP A 14 -12.43 3.03 6.16
CA ASP A 14 -12.43 4.33 6.85
C ASP A 14 -12.82 4.23 8.32
N GLU A 15 -13.26 3.07 8.79
CA GLU A 15 -13.57 2.82 10.20
C GLU A 15 -12.44 2.10 10.93
N ILE A 16 -11.41 1.65 10.22
CA ILE A 16 -10.25 1.02 10.83
C ILE A 16 -9.37 2.11 11.45
N PRO A 17 -8.94 1.96 12.72
CA PRO A 17 -8.03 2.94 13.31
C PRO A 17 -6.74 3.06 12.51
N PRO A 18 -6.27 4.29 12.25
CA PRO A 18 -5.04 4.48 11.49
C PRO A 18 -3.81 4.07 12.28
N THR A 19 -2.82 3.54 11.56
CA THR A 19 -1.50 3.25 12.10
C THR A 19 -0.48 4.14 11.38
N PRO A 20 0.43 4.80 12.09
CA PRO A 20 1.48 5.56 11.45
C PRO A 20 2.34 4.69 10.54
N CYS A 21 2.71 5.23 9.39
CA CYS A 21 3.66 4.60 8.48
C CYS A 21 4.70 5.65 8.07
N PRO A 22 5.83 5.27 7.46
CA PRO A 22 6.83 6.25 7.00
C PRO A 22 6.28 7.28 6.01
N CYS A 23 5.19 6.97 5.32
CA CYS A 23 4.55 7.83 4.33
C CYS A 23 3.42 8.71 4.90
N GLY A 24 2.96 8.43 6.12
CA GLY A 24 1.84 9.12 6.76
C GLY A 24 1.05 8.19 7.65
N GLN A 25 -0.14 7.78 7.22
CA GLN A 25 -1.01 6.89 7.98
C GLN A 25 -1.61 5.82 7.07
N ALA A 26 -1.80 4.63 7.61
CA ALA A 26 -2.42 3.52 6.90
C ALA A 26 -3.52 2.87 7.75
N ARG A 27 -4.62 2.51 7.09
CA ARG A 27 -5.71 1.73 7.67
C ARG A 27 -5.71 0.39 6.95
N ARG A 28 -5.39 -0.69 7.68
CA ARG A 28 -5.03 -1.98 7.09
C ARG A 28 -6.09 -3.03 7.34
N ALA A 29 -6.63 -3.62 6.28
CA ALA A 29 -7.61 -4.70 6.32
C ALA A 29 -6.98 -6.02 5.91
N PHE A 30 -7.60 -7.11 6.37
CA PHE A 30 -7.25 -8.49 6.01
C PHE A 30 -5.86 -8.90 6.48
N LYS A 31 -5.55 -8.52 7.73
CA LYS A 31 -4.27 -8.82 8.36
C LYS A 31 -4.28 -10.14 9.16
N GLU A 32 -5.34 -10.91 9.07
CA GLU A 32 -5.47 -12.16 9.80
C GLU A 32 -4.41 -13.17 9.35
N PRO A 33 -3.86 -13.97 10.30
CA PRO A 33 -2.78 -14.90 9.99
C PRO A 33 -3.10 -15.96 8.92
N TRP A 34 -4.37 -16.32 8.77
CA TRP A 34 -4.78 -17.29 7.75
C TRP A 34 -4.74 -16.72 6.33
N ASN A 35 -4.69 -15.39 6.19
CA ASN A 35 -4.68 -14.76 4.88
C ASN A 35 -3.25 -14.66 4.36
N THR A 36 -2.98 -15.37 3.27
CA THR A 36 -1.68 -15.39 2.61
C THR A 36 -1.70 -14.76 1.22
N LEU A 37 -2.83 -14.17 0.81
CA LEU A 37 -3.00 -13.66 -0.55
C LEU A 37 -2.69 -12.19 -0.69
N ALA A 38 -3.42 -11.34 0.02
CA ALA A 38 -3.29 -9.90 -0.12
C ALA A 38 -3.92 -9.19 1.07
N SER A 39 -3.36 -8.06 1.48
CA SER A 39 -4.05 -7.13 2.38
C SER A 39 -4.51 -5.92 1.57
N VAL A 40 -5.39 -5.10 2.16
CA VAL A 40 -5.90 -3.90 1.51
C VAL A 40 -5.74 -2.74 2.49
N HIS A 41 -5.09 -1.68 2.05
CA HIS A 41 -4.78 -0.53 2.90
C HIS A 41 -5.35 0.74 2.31
N LEU A 42 -6.02 1.53 3.14
CA LEU A 42 -6.31 2.92 2.83
C LEU A 42 -5.17 3.74 3.42
N THR A 43 -4.37 4.37 2.57
CA THR A 43 -3.15 5.06 2.97
C THR A 43 -3.25 6.54 2.62
N ASP A 44 -3.03 7.37 3.64
CA ASP A 44 -2.87 8.81 3.46
C ASP A 44 -1.38 9.12 3.43
N ILE A 45 -0.90 9.57 2.28
CA ILE A 45 0.49 9.93 2.05
C ILE A 45 0.62 11.43 2.25
N SER A 46 1.42 11.83 3.24
CA SER A 46 1.63 13.24 3.58
C SER A 46 3.09 13.57 3.82
N VAL A 47 3.94 12.56 3.84
CA VAL A 47 5.38 12.68 4.07
C VAL A 47 6.10 11.95 2.96
N ASP A 48 7.12 12.57 2.39
CA ASP A 48 7.94 11.94 1.37
C ASP A 48 8.73 10.81 2.01
N SER A 49 8.38 9.59 1.68
CA SER A 49 9.09 8.42 2.19
C SER A 49 10.44 8.29 1.49
N LYS A 50 11.31 7.51 2.09
CA LYS A 50 12.60 7.18 1.48
C LYS A 50 12.40 6.20 0.33
N LEU A 51 13.29 6.29 -0.64
CA LEU A 51 13.34 5.34 -1.73
C LEU A 51 13.58 3.94 -1.17
N HIS A 52 12.74 2.99 -1.56
CA HIS A 52 12.77 1.62 -1.03
C HIS A 52 12.29 0.62 -2.07
N TYR A 53 12.46 -0.66 -1.76
CA TYR A 53 11.93 -1.74 -2.60
C TYR A 53 11.47 -2.91 -1.72
N HIS A 54 10.70 -3.80 -2.31
CA HIS A 54 10.24 -5.03 -1.67
C HIS A 54 10.86 -6.22 -2.41
N GLY A 55 11.28 -7.24 -1.66
CA GLY A 55 11.86 -8.43 -2.25
C GLY A 55 10.83 -9.44 -2.76
N LYS A 56 9.67 -9.49 -2.12
CA LYS A 56 8.62 -10.48 -2.41
C LYS A 56 7.29 -9.85 -2.81
N MET A 57 6.90 -8.76 -2.15
CA MET A 57 5.61 -8.13 -2.38
C MET A 57 5.53 -7.46 -3.76
N THR A 58 4.38 -7.67 -4.41
CA THR A 58 3.89 -6.78 -5.46
C THR A 58 2.84 -5.89 -4.83
N GLU A 59 2.85 -4.60 -5.15
CA GLU A 59 1.85 -3.67 -4.65
C GLU A 59 1.06 -3.07 -5.80
N ILE A 60 -0.24 -2.90 -5.60
CA ILE A 60 -1.08 -2.14 -6.52
C ILE A 60 -1.53 -0.88 -5.79
N TYR A 61 -1.23 0.29 -6.35
CA TYR A 61 -1.73 1.56 -5.88
C TYR A 61 -2.92 1.98 -6.74
N ILE A 62 -3.97 2.47 -6.10
CA ILE A 62 -5.09 3.14 -6.77
C ILE A 62 -5.26 4.49 -6.10
N VAL A 63 -5.03 5.56 -6.84
CA VAL A 63 -5.14 6.92 -6.31
C VAL A 63 -6.60 7.31 -6.21
N LEU A 64 -7.03 7.74 -5.02
CA LEU A 64 -8.40 8.20 -4.77
C LEU A 64 -8.50 9.71 -4.78
N GLU A 65 -7.56 10.39 -4.13
CA GLU A 65 -7.59 11.84 -3.96
C GLU A 65 -6.15 12.37 -3.98
N GLY A 66 -6.03 13.66 -4.32
CA GLY A 66 -4.77 14.37 -4.24
C GLY A 66 -3.97 14.34 -5.52
N GLU A 67 -2.76 14.89 -5.43
CA GLU A 67 -1.82 14.97 -6.54
C GLU A 67 -0.41 14.76 -6.05
N GLY A 68 0.42 14.24 -6.93
CA GLY A 68 1.82 14.00 -6.65
C GLY A 68 2.43 13.17 -7.76
N TRP A 69 3.46 12.43 -7.42
CA TRP A 69 4.08 11.51 -8.37
C TRP A 69 4.69 10.31 -7.66
N LEU A 70 4.94 9.29 -8.44
CA LEU A 70 5.71 8.12 -8.02
C LEU A 70 7.07 8.18 -8.70
N GLU A 71 8.13 8.09 -7.90
CA GLU A 71 9.45 7.77 -8.44
C GLU A 71 9.56 6.25 -8.47
N ALA A 72 9.83 5.69 -9.64
CA ALA A 72 9.92 4.24 -9.82
C ALA A 72 11.05 3.92 -10.80
N ASP A 73 12.09 3.26 -10.30
CA ASP A 73 13.29 2.89 -11.07
C ASP A 73 13.84 4.06 -11.90
N GLY A 74 13.92 5.24 -11.29
CA GLY A 74 14.46 6.43 -11.93
C GLY A 74 13.48 7.20 -12.80
N GLU A 75 12.25 6.72 -12.97
CA GLU A 75 11.21 7.42 -13.70
C GLU A 75 10.28 8.15 -12.73
N ARG A 76 9.66 9.21 -13.22
CA ARG A 76 8.73 10.02 -12.45
C ARG A 76 7.35 9.94 -13.11
N ILE A 77 6.40 9.32 -12.40
CA ILE A 77 5.06 9.07 -12.92
C ILE A 77 4.08 9.97 -12.20
N PRO A 78 3.33 10.83 -12.91
CA PRO A 78 2.30 11.66 -12.29
C PRO A 78 1.20 10.78 -11.68
N LEU A 79 0.75 11.16 -10.48
CA LEU A 79 -0.34 10.51 -9.78
C LEU A 79 -1.49 11.49 -9.62
N LYS A 80 -2.66 11.12 -10.11
CA LYS A 80 -3.91 11.85 -9.95
C LYS A 80 -5.04 10.85 -9.69
N PRO A 81 -6.22 11.29 -9.25
CA PRO A 81 -7.32 10.36 -9.00
C PRO A 81 -7.56 9.41 -10.17
N MET A 82 -7.72 8.13 -9.84
CA MET A 82 -7.93 7.01 -10.74
C MET A 82 -6.67 6.49 -11.44
N THR A 83 -5.51 7.09 -11.22
CA THR A 83 -4.25 6.46 -11.65
C THR A 83 -4.02 5.21 -10.83
N THR A 84 -3.68 4.12 -11.49
CA THR A 84 -3.28 2.88 -10.82
C THR A 84 -1.89 2.46 -11.28
N VAL A 85 -1.11 1.92 -10.34
CA VAL A 85 0.27 1.51 -10.61
C VAL A 85 0.49 0.13 -10.00
N MET A 86 1.12 -0.76 -10.75
CA MET A 86 1.59 -2.03 -10.21
C MET A 86 3.09 -1.94 -9.99
N ILE A 87 3.52 -2.16 -8.76
CA ILE A 87 4.92 -2.10 -8.36
C ILE A 87 5.38 -3.52 -8.05
N ARG A 88 6.26 -4.04 -8.88
CA ARG A 88 6.75 -5.42 -8.78
C ARG A 88 7.95 -5.51 -7.83
N PRO A 89 8.27 -6.71 -7.33
CA PRO A 89 9.44 -6.90 -6.48
C PRO A 89 10.71 -6.35 -7.12
N GLY A 90 11.53 -5.69 -6.31
CA GLY A 90 12.79 -5.11 -6.75
C GLY A 90 12.69 -3.69 -7.28
N CYS A 91 11.51 -3.22 -7.63
CA CYS A 91 11.32 -1.84 -8.10
C CYS A 91 11.61 -0.85 -6.96
N ARG A 92 12.56 0.04 -7.18
CA ARG A 92 12.91 1.09 -6.22
C ARG A 92 11.95 2.25 -6.42
N HIS A 93 11.21 2.58 -5.39
CA HIS A 93 10.12 3.54 -5.52
C HIS A 93 9.86 4.33 -4.25
N ARG A 94 9.19 5.47 -4.44
CA ARG A 94 8.56 6.25 -3.38
C ARG A 94 7.47 7.12 -3.97
N ALA A 95 6.40 7.33 -3.21
CA ALA A 95 5.35 8.28 -3.56
C ALA A 95 5.66 9.63 -2.91
N VAL A 96 5.44 10.70 -3.67
CA VAL A 96 5.70 12.09 -3.24
C VAL A 96 4.46 12.92 -3.49
N GLY A 97 4.09 13.71 -2.50
CA GLY A 97 2.93 14.60 -2.57
C GLY A 97 1.91 14.32 -1.47
N ASN A 98 0.74 14.90 -1.61
CA ASN A 98 -0.39 14.67 -0.71
C ASN A 98 -1.43 13.84 -1.44
N LEU A 99 -1.54 12.58 -1.03
CA LEU A 99 -2.33 11.58 -1.76
C LEU A 99 -3.12 10.73 -0.78
N ARG A 100 -4.30 10.30 -1.20
CA ARG A 100 -5.02 9.21 -0.57
C ARG A 100 -5.11 8.08 -1.59
N ILE A 101 -4.61 6.92 -1.22
CA ILE A 101 -4.55 5.77 -2.11
C ILE A 101 -5.13 4.52 -1.45
N ILE A 102 -5.59 3.60 -2.29
CA ILE A 102 -5.71 2.20 -1.89
C ILE A 102 -4.40 1.51 -2.28
N ASN A 103 -3.80 0.80 -1.34
CA ASN A 103 -2.62 -0.02 -1.59
C ASN A 103 -2.99 -1.49 -1.35
N VAL A 104 -2.67 -2.34 -2.29
CA VAL A 104 -2.93 -3.78 -2.20
C VAL A 104 -1.61 -4.54 -2.29
N PRO A 105 -0.98 -4.83 -1.14
CA PRO A 105 0.20 -5.70 -1.11
C PRO A 105 -0.17 -7.16 -1.29
N MET A 106 0.61 -7.87 -2.11
CA MET A 106 0.47 -9.30 -2.37
C MET A 106 1.85 -9.96 -2.33
N PRO A 107 2.13 -10.86 -1.37
CA PRO A 107 1.30 -11.30 -0.23
C PRO A 107 0.98 -10.15 0.73
N PRO A 108 0.23 -10.39 1.81
CA PRO A 108 -0.12 -9.33 2.75
C PRO A 108 1.09 -8.57 3.25
N PHE A 109 0.90 -7.28 3.53
CA PHE A 109 1.98 -6.39 3.94
C PHE A 109 2.82 -7.00 5.05
N ASP A 110 4.14 -7.01 4.83
CA ASP A 110 5.14 -7.46 5.78
C ASP A 110 6.23 -6.39 5.87
N PRO A 111 6.34 -5.69 7.00
CA PRO A 111 7.36 -4.66 7.14
C PRO A 111 8.79 -5.20 7.05
N ALA A 112 8.99 -6.49 7.30
CA ALA A 112 10.31 -7.10 7.14
C ALA A 112 10.74 -7.25 5.67
N ASP A 113 9.81 -7.10 4.73
CA ASP A 113 10.07 -7.16 3.29
C ASP A 113 10.17 -5.75 2.68
N GLU A 114 10.65 -4.79 3.45
CA GLU A 114 10.86 -3.43 2.98
C GLU A 114 12.31 -3.03 3.23
N PHE A 115 13.00 -2.63 2.17
CA PHE A 115 14.43 -2.32 2.20
C PHE A 115 14.68 -0.92 1.68
N GLU A 116 15.37 -0.10 2.46
CA GLU A 116 15.79 1.22 1.99
C GLU A 116 16.96 1.08 1.03
N VAL A 117 16.99 1.99 0.09
CA VAL A 117 18.08 2.08 -0.89
C VAL A 117 19.21 2.94 -0.34
#